data_388ac77ddaa72f517ee16a25b001ca63
#
_entry.id   388ac77ddaa72f517ee16a25b001ca63
#
_cell.length_a   1.000
_cell.length_b   1.000
_cell.length_c   1.000
_cell.angle_alpha   90.00
_cell.angle_beta   90.00
_cell.angle_gamma   90.00
#
_symmetry.space_group_name_H-M   'P 1'
#
loop_
_entity.id
_entity.type
_entity.pdbx_description
1 polymer ?
#
loop_
_entity_poly.entity_id
_entity_poly.type
_entity_poly.pdbx_seq_one_letter_code
_entity_poly.pdbx_strand_id
1 'polypeptide(L)'
;MCTLYVQTYLQIPSQHHTTGNAPPAICRDDPLVIPMQLHSCKKVYNNETQRASPLNETLARIEPKVPAAGITRVADITNLDRVGIPVFSCIRPTAEDGAITVYNGKGATVEESRISAIMEGIERYCGEVHDRRLELGYFHELFGRGRIVDPRDLILPPETNSDQILQWSKGFDIANDEPVLVPAQAVFHPLPPKYRPLFRTGTNGLASGNTMEEAIFHALAEVIERDAWSLVEASRNTGPEVVNIHDPLINEMQQKFADAKVEVTIRDITSDIGIPTMAAVADDVLLKDPMLLTMGMGTHTSAKVAVMRALTEVAQSRLTQIHGAREDTAVAQLRKRLGYDRTKRMNAYWFRNNGEVDYRTIPSCDSDDFLIDIHRMIDALAKKGLDRVIVIDLTRDEIGIPVVRVVVPGLESFAMDGERRGERVRHAQDRGLSRAKS
;
A
#
# COMPACT_ATOMS: atom_id res chain seq x y z
N MET A 1 0.63 7.10 9.28
CA MET A 1 -0.09 8.27 9.83
C MET A 1 -0.76 7.88 11.13
N CYS A 2 -0.37 8.44 12.27
CA CYS A 2 -0.98 8.14 13.54
C CYS A 2 -2.41 8.70 13.56
N THR A 3 -3.42 7.84 13.51
CA THR A 3 -4.83 8.20 13.43
C THR A 3 -5.39 8.41 14.83
N LEU A 4 -5.67 9.65 15.22
CA LEU A 4 -6.56 9.96 16.34
C LEU A 4 -7.99 9.98 15.80
N TYR A 5 -8.82 9.03 16.21
CA TYR A 5 -10.25 9.01 15.90
C TYR A 5 -11.03 9.95 16.82
N VAL A 6 -11.89 10.77 16.21
CA VAL A 6 -13.06 11.35 16.88
C VAL A 6 -14.28 10.72 16.21
N GLN A 7 -15.02 9.92 16.96
CA GLN A 7 -16.30 9.36 16.53
C GLN A 7 -17.36 10.46 16.45
N THR A 8 -17.96 10.61 15.29
CA THR A 8 -19.27 11.26 15.16
C THR A 8 -20.24 10.24 14.58
N TYR A 9 -21.16 9.77 15.40
CA TYR A 9 -22.28 8.93 14.99
C TYR A 9 -23.33 9.78 14.29
N LEU A 10 -23.61 9.49 13.03
CA LEU A 10 -24.87 9.87 12.38
C LEU A 10 -25.76 8.62 12.33
N GLN A 11 -26.84 8.66 13.10
CA GLN A 11 -27.91 7.66 13.05
C GLN A 11 -28.72 7.83 11.76
N ILE A 12 -28.79 6.77 10.96
CA ILE A 12 -29.70 6.66 9.81
C ILE A 12 -30.86 5.75 10.23
N PRO A 13 -32.13 6.14 10.02
CA PRO A 13 -33.29 5.34 10.39
C PRO A 13 -33.44 4.11 9.49
N SER A 14 -33.74 2.96 10.11
CA SER A 14 -34.06 1.72 9.44
C SER A 14 -35.44 1.80 8.75
N GLN A 15 -35.50 1.60 7.45
CA GLN A 15 -36.73 1.26 6.73
C GLN A 15 -36.68 -0.22 6.33
N HIS A 16 -37.61 -0.97 6.88
CA HIS A 16 -37.93 -2.35 6.48
C HIS A 16 -38.69 -2.34 5.15
N HIS A 17 -38.16 -3.02 4.12
CA HIS A 17 -38.99 -3.56 3.04
C HIS A 17 -38.58 -5.01 2.76
N THR A 18 -39.51 -5.89 3.14
CA THR A 18 -39.54 -7.29 2.77
C THR A 18 -40.12 -7.46 1.37
N THR A 19 -39.36 -7.97 0.42
CA THR A 19 -39.89 -8.75 -0.73
C THR A 19 -38.89 -9.84 -1.04
N GLY A 20 -39.34 -11.08 -0.77
CA GLY A 20 -38.54 -12.27 -1.06
C GLY A 20 -38.49 -12.53 -2.56
N ASN A 21 -37.29 -12.56 -3.10
CA ASN A 21 -36.97 -13.30 -4.30
C ASN A 21 -35.82 -14.24 -3.97
N ALA A 22 -36.02 -15.52 -4.20
CA ALA A 22 -34.99 -16.53 -4.08
C ALA A 22 -33.77 -16.14 -4.96
N PRO A 23 -32.53 -16.27 -4.46
CA PRO A 23 -31.35 -15.97 -5.28
C PRO A 23 -31.32 -16.90 -6.52
N PRO A 24 -30.89 -16.39 -7.67
CA PRO A 24 -30.76 -17.22 -8.87
C PRO A 24 -29.75 -18.34 -8.61
N ALA A 25 -30.12 -19.55 -9.05
CA ALA A 25 -29.25 -20.72 -8.96
C ALA A 25 -27.93 -20.43 -9.69
N ILE A 26 -26.81 -20.61 -8.98
CA ILE A 26 -25.45 -20.45 -9.54
C ILE A 26 -25.27 -21.52 -10.61
N CYS A 27 -24.98 -21.10 -11.84
CA CYS A 27 -24.61 -22.01 -12.92
C CYS A 27 -23.37 -22.82 -12.55
N ARG A 28 -23.49 -24.15 -12.58
CA ARG A 28 -22.42 -25.12 -12.25
C ARG A 28 -21.25 -25.14 -13.23
N ASP A 29 -21.34 -24.39 -14.34
CA ASP A 29 -20.43 -24.50 -15.49
C ASP A 29 -19.62 -23.23 -15.78
N ASP A 30 -19.47 -22.32 -14.80
CA ASP A 30 -18.59 -21.16 -14.97
C ASP A 30 -17.17 -21.56 -14.56
N PRO A 31 -16.17 -21.62 -15.48
CA PRO A 31 -14.80 -21.98 -15.11
C PRO A 31 -14.25 -20.96 -14.11
N LEU A 32 -14.01 -21.45 -12.91
CA LEU A 32 -13.58 -20.71 -11.73
C LEU A 32 -12.18 -20.13 -11.88
N VAL A 33 -11.95 -19.18 -12.76
CA VAL A 33 -10.64 -18.51 -12.97
C VAL A 33 -9.70 -19.31 -13.87
N ILE A 34 -9.17 -18.64 -14.88
CA ILE A 34 -8.05 -19.15 -15.69
C ILE A 34 -6.82 -19.24 -14.76
N PRO A 35 -6.07 -20.36 -14.71
CA PRO A 35 -4.85 -20.47 -13.94
C PRO A 35 -3.91 -19.31 -14.26
N MET A 36 -3.41 -18.63 -13.22
CA MET A 36 -2.44 -17.54 -13.39
C MET A 36 -1.06 -18.13 -13.60
N GLN A 37 -0.60 -18.14 -14.85
CA GLN A 37 0.74 -18.61 -15.18
C GLN A 37 1.72 -17.45 -15.10
N LEU A 38 2.64 -17.52 -14.17
CA LEU A 38 3.73 -16.56 -14.03
C LEU A 38 4.98 -17.10 -14.74
N HIS A 39 5.71 -16.20 -15.37
CA HIS A 39 6.89 -16.54 -16.16
C HIS A 39 8.12 -15.76 -15.68
N SER A 40 9.33 -16.27 -16.00
CA SER A 40 10.56 -15.52 -15.79
C SER A 40 10.45 -14.12 -16.41
N CYS A 41 10.65 -13.09 -15.60
CA CYS A 41 10.52 -11.70 -15.98
C CYS A 41 11.75 -10.91 -15.54
N LYS A 42 12.64 -10.64 -16.49
CA LYS A 42 13.90 -9.98 -16.20
C LYS A 42 13.74 -8.50 -15.87
N LYS A 43 14.52 -8.04 -14.91
CA LYS A 43 14.62 -6.64 -14.51
C LYS A 43 15.57 -5.93 -15.49
N VAL A 44 14.98 -5.23 -16.44
CA VAL A 44 15.74 -4.54 -17.51
C VAL A 44 16.26 -3.18 -17.04
N TYR A 45 15.49 -2.44 -16.25
CA TYR A 45 15.92 -1.22 -15.59
C TYR A 45 16.26 -1.50 -14.13
N ASN A 46 17.48 -1.17 -13.72
CA ASN A 46 18.01 -1.54 -12.40
C ASN A 46 18.97 -0.46 -11.85
N ASN A 47 18.51 0.77 -11.78
CA ASN A 47 19.26 1.93 -11.28
C ASN A 47 18.72 2.37 -9.91
N GLU A 48 17.80 3.34 -9.90
CA GLU A 48 17.16 3.89 -8.70
C GLU A 48 16.02 3.01 -8.21
N THR A 49 15.41 2.27 -9.13
CA THR A 49 14.37 1.28 -8.92
C THR A 49 14.58 0.08 -9.86
N GLN A 50 13.75 -0.94 -9.74
CA GLN A 50 13.82 -2.11 -10.62
C GLN A 50 12.53 -2.23 -11.43
N ARG A 51 12.65 -2.36 -12.78
CA ARG A 51 11.52 -2.43 -13.71
C ARG A 51 11.75 -3.48 -14.81
N ALA A 52 10.66 -4.04 -15.33
CA ALA A 52 10.67 -5.00 -16.43
C ALA A 52 10.88 -4.32 -17.80
N SER A 53 10.74 -3.01 -17.90
CA SER A 53 10.95 -2.23 -19.13
C SER A 53 11.71 -0.93 -18.86
N PRO A 54 12.44 -0.39 -19.85
CA PRO A 54 13.01 0.95 -19.77
C PRO A 54 11.93 2.03 -19.57
N LEU A 55 12.30 3.15 -18.94
CA LEU A 55 11.36 4.23 -18.61
C LEU A 55 10.67 4.81 -19.86
N ASN A 56 11.44 5.06 -20.93
CA ASN A 56 10.91 5.58 -22.19
C ASN A 56 9.87 4.66 -22.84
N GLU A 57 10.09 3.35 -22.80
CA GLU A 57 9.13 2.36 -23.33
C GLU A 57 7.87 2.30 -22.47
N THR A 58 8.05 2.35 -21.13
CA THR A 58 6.92 2.42 -20.20
C THR A 58 6.09 3.67 -20.48
N LEU A 59 6.73 4.85 -20.60
CA LEU A 59 6.04 6.11 -20.84
C LEU A 59 5.26 6.08 -22.16
N ALA A 60 5.91 5.62 -23.26
CA ALA A 60 5.25 5.50 -24.57
C ALA A 60 4.01 4.59 -24.53
N ARG A 61 4.00 3.57 -23.69
CA ARG A 61 2.88 2.64 -23.54
C ARG A 61 1.74 3.20 -22.71
N ILE A 62 2.05 3.94 -21.64
CA ILE A 62 1.02 4.44 -20.69
C ILE A 62 0.41 5.79 -21.12
N GLU A 63 1.15 6.68 -21.79
CA GLU A 63 0.63 7.99 -22.19
C GLU A 63 -0.66 7.93 -23.02
N PRO A 64 -0.81 7.03 -24.01
CA PRO A 64 -2.06 6.90 -24.76
C PRO A 64 -3.24 6.44 -23.91
N LYS A 65 -3.01 5.87 -22.71
CA LYS A 65 -4.02 5.34 -21.81
C LYS A 65 -4.55 6.37 -20.79
N VAL A 66 -3.86 7.49 -20.66
CA VAL A 66 -4.20 8.59 -19.75
C VAL A 66 -5.67 9.03 -19.88
N PRO A 67 -6.23 9.30 -21.09
CA PRO A 67 -7.63 9.68 -21.21
C PRO A 67 -8.61 8.55 -20.85
N ALA A 68 -8.31 7.31 -21.21
CA ALA A 68 -9.16 6.14 -20.90
C ALA A 68 -9.27 5.90 -19.39
N ALA A 69 -8.20 6.17 -18.63
CA ALA A 69 -8.22 6.13 -17.18
C ALA A 69 -8.90 7.35 -16.52
N GLY A 70 -9.48 8.27 -17.29
CA GLY A 70 -10.12 9.48 -16.78
C GLY A 70 -9.13 10.53 -16.22
N ILE A 71 -7.84 10.39 -16.51
CA ILE A 71 -6.80 11.33 -16.08
C ILE A 71 -6.85 12.56 -16.99
N THR A 72 -7.04 13.73 -16.40
CA THR A 72 -7.15 15.00 -17.15
C THR A 72 -5.91 15.86 -17.08
N ARG A 73 -5.05 15.64 -16.07
CA ARG A 73 -3.84 16.42 -15.88
C ARG A 73 -2.75 15.59 -15.18
N VAL A 74 -1.53 15.74 -15.67
CA VAL A 74 -0.29 15.29 -15.02
C VAL A 74 0.63 16.50 -14.94
N ALA A 75 1.04 16.89 -13.73
CA ALA A 75 1.76 18.14 -13.51
C ALA A 75 2.96 17.94 -12.58
N ASP A 76 4.08 18.52 -12.94
CA ASP A 76 5.25 18.61 -12.07
C ASP A 76 4.95 19.56 -10.90
N ILE A 77 5.05 19.07 -9.68
CA ILE A 77 4.88 19.83 -8.44
C ILE A 77 6.18 19.91 -7.61
N THR A 78 7.28 19.42 -8.16
CA THR A 78 8.58 19.34 -7.49
C THR A 78 8.98 20.66 -6.82
N ASN A 79 8.86 21.75 -7.57
CA ASN A 79 9.32 23.07 -7.12
C ASN A 79 8.38 23.77 -6.12
N LEU A 80 7.30 23.13 -5.70
CA LEU A 80 6.50 23.61 -4.56
C LEU A 80 7.19 23.36 -3.22
N ASP A 81 8.14 22.40 -3.16
CA ASP A 81 8.99 22.16 -1.99
C ASP A 81 10.45 22.49 -2.33
N ARG A 82 11.17 23.03 -1.37
CA ARG A 82 12.60 23.38 -1.48
C ARG A 82 13.55 22.18 -1.51
N VAL A 83 13.06 20.98 -1.21
CA VAL A 83 13.86 19.74 -1.21
C VAL A 83 14.28 19.36 -2.64
N GLY A 84 13.44 19.60 -3.64
CA GLY A 84 13.78 19.39 -5.04
C GLY A 84 13.93 17.92 -5.47
N ILE A 85 13.32 16.98 -4.74
CA ILE A 85 13.16 15.59 -5.18
C ILE A 85 11.90 15.52 -6.05
N PRO A 86 11.97 14.89 -7.25
CA PRO A 86 10.90 14.94 -8.22
C PRO A 86 9.59 14.30 -7.72
N VAL A 87 8.49 15.03 -7.86
CA VAL A 87 7.12 14.56 -7.61
C VAL A 87 6.18 15.15 -8.65
N PHE A 88 5.33 14.31 -9.21
CA PHE A 88 4.25 14.70 -10.12
C PHE A 88 2.89 14.48 -9.48
N SER A 89 1.95 15.36 -9.80
CA SER A 89 0.55 15.21 -9.43
C SER A 89 -0.25 14.75 -10.65
N CYS A 90 -1.12 13.76 -10.44
CA CYS A 90 -2.05 13.20 -11.42
C CYS A 90 -3.48 13.47 -10.95
N ILE A 91 -4.31 14.06 -11.81
CA ILE A 91 -5.67 14.46 -11.47
C ILE A 91 -6.67 13.66 -12.31
N ARG A 92 -7.59 12.97 -11.63
CA ARG A 92 -8.65 12.14 -12.19
C ARG A 92 -10.01 12.53 -11.61
N PRO A 93 -10.69 13.53 -12.17
CA PRO A 93 -11.96 14.04 -11.63
C PRO A 93 -13.10 13.02 -11.68
N THR A 94 -12.98 11.98 -12.52
CA THR A 94 -13.97 10.92 -12.71
C THR A 94 -13.80 9.75 -11.74
N ALA A 95 -13.01 9.91 -10.66
CA ALA A 95 -12.90 8.91 -9.61
C ALA A 95 -14.27 8.62 -9.00
N GLU A 96 -14.52 7.35 -8.64
CA GLU A 96 -15.77 6.97 -7.98
C GLU A 96 -15.94 7.67 -6.62
N ASP A 97 -17.18 7.90 -6.22
CA ASP A 97 -17.51 8.51 -4.93
C ASP A 97 -16.86 7.76 -3.77
N GLY A 98 -16.11 8.49 -2.95
CA GLY A 98 -15.32 7.92 -1.85
C GLY A 98 -13.85 7.65 -2.18
N ALA A 99 -13.44 7.77 -3.45
CA ALA A 99 -12.04 7.84 -3.84
C ALA A 99 -11.53 9.29 -3.79
N ILE A 100 -10.21 9.44 -3.69
CA ILE A 100 -9.54 10.73 -3.92
C ILE A 100 -9.37 10.97 -5.42
N THR A 101 -9.36 12.22 -5.84
CA THR A 101 -9.22 12.61 -7.26
C THR A 101 -7.79 13.02 -7.63
N VAL A 102 -6.92 13.21 -6.64
CA VAL A 102 -5.53 13.66 -6.83
C VAL A 102 -4.57 12.62 -6.29
N TYR A 103 -3.68 12.14 -7.14
CA TYR A 103 -2.62 11.17 -6.84
C TYR A 103 -1.26 11.80 -7.07
N ASN A 104 -0.23 11.31 -6.39
CA ASN A 104 1.12 11.85 -6.53
C ASN A 104 2.12 10.72 -6.80
N GLY A 105 2.83 10.81 -7.92
CA GLY A 105 3.94 9.94 -8.25
C GLY A 105 5.27 10.49 -7.76
N LYS A 106 6.16 9.59 -7.37
CA LYS A 106 7.50 9.88 -6.84
C LYS A 106 8.58 9.15 -7.65
N GLY A 107 9.78 9.69 -7.66
CA GLY A 107 10.93 9.06 -8.29
C GLY A 107 12.22 9.80 -7.96
N ALA A 108 13.36 9.16 -8.22
CA ALA A 108 14.66 9.81 -8.13
C ALA A 108 14.88 10.77 -9.31
N THR A 109 14.25 10.49 -10.43
CA THR A 109 14.28 11.33 -11.65
C THR A 109 12.91 11.90 -11.99
N VAL A 110 12.89 12.96 -12.80
CA VAL A 110 11.66 13.59 -13.31
C VAL A 110 10.83 12.56 -14.10
N GLU A 111 11.48 11.73 -14.89
CA GLU A 111 10.82 10.73 -15.73
C GLU A 111 10.19 9.62 -14.88
N GLU A 112 10.90 9.09 -13.86
CA GLU A 112 10.35 8.12 -12.92
C GLU A 112 9.12 8.66 -12.19
N SER A 113 9.20 9.89 -11.69
CA SER A 113 8.09 10.48 -10.91
C SER A 113 6.85 10.74 -11.77
N ARG A 114 7.04 11.12 -13.07
CA ARG A 114 5.95 11.27 -14.03
C ARG A 114 5.29 9.93 -14.34
N ILE A 115 6.08 8.89 -14.62
CA ILE A 115 5.58 7.53 -14.84
C ILE A 115 4.81 7.04 -13.62
N SER A 116 5.39 7.20 -12.43
CA SER A 116 4.76 6.81 -11.17
C SER A 116 3.39 7.47 -10.97
N ALA A 117 3.25 8.77 -11.29
CA ALA A 117 1.98 9.48 -11.18
C ALA A 117 0.90 8.96 -12.14
N ILE A 118 1.27 8.69 -13.39
CA ILE A 118 0.35 8.12 -14.40
C ILE A 118 -0.06 6.71 -14.01
N MET A 119 0.91 5.87 -13.63
CA MET A 119 0.66 4.49 -13.23
C MET A 119 -0.24 4.43 -11.99
N GLU A 120 -0.07 5.31 -10.99
CA GLU A 120 -0.97 5.37 -9.86
C GLU A 120 -2.40 5.77 -10.27
N GLY A 121 -2.56 6.71 -11.19
CA GLY A 121 -3.88 7.06 -11.73
C GLY A 121 -4.56 5.90 -12.46
N ILE A 122 -3.82 5.13 -13.26
CA ILE A 122 -4.28 3.92 -13.94
C ILE A 122 -4.65 2.84 -12.92
N GLU A 123 -3.80 2.63 -11.93
CA GLU A 123 -4.00 1.67 -10.83
C GLU A 123 -5.31 1.94 -10.09
N ARG A 124 -5.55 3.19 -9.70
CA ARG A 124 -6.78 3.61 -9.02
C ARG A 124 -8.01 3.40 -9.89
N TYR A 125 -7.94 3.71 -11.18
CA TYR A 125 -9.02 3.43 -12.13
C TYR A 125 -9.35 1.94 -12.20
N CYS A 126 -8.34 1.09 -12.34
CA CYS A 126 -8.54 -0.36 -12.39
C CYS A 126 -9.01 -0.95 -11.06
N GLY A 127 -8.68 -0.33 -9.93
CA GLY A 127 -9.08 -0.73 -8.58
C GLY A 127 -10.54 -0.46 -8.22
N GLU A 128 -11.27 0.30 -9.04
CA GLU A 128 -12.71 0.54 -8.89
C GLU A 128 -13.54 -0.64 -9.44
N VAL A 129 -14.76 -0.80 -8.93
CA VAL A 129 -15.62 -1.93 -9.32
C VAL A 129 -16.09 -1.82 -10.77
N HIS A 130 -16.50 -0.62 -11.18
CA HIS A 130 -17.12 -0.36 -12.49
C HIS A 130 -18.26 -1.35 -12.81
N ASP A 131 -18.14 -2.05 -13.95
CA ASP A 131 -19.11 -3.00 -14.50
C ASP A 131 -18.81 -4.47 -14.14
N ARG A 132 -17.82 -4.72 -13.25
CA ARG A 132 -17.46 -6.08 -12.84
C ARG A 132 -18.60 -6.79 -12.14
N ARG A 133 -18.88 -8.02 -12.58
CA ARG A 133 -19.85 -8.90 -11.94
C ARG A 133 -19.24 -9.55 -10.71
N LEU A 134 -19.85 -9.32 -9.55
CA LEU A 134 -19.46 -9.90 -8.27
C LEU A 134 -20.46 -11.00 -7.90
N GLU A 135 -19.96 -12.10 -7.38
CA GLU A 135 -20.79 -13.18 -6.87
C GLU A 135 -21.39 -12.78 -5.52
N LEU A 136 -22.65 -13.15 -5.26
CA LEU A 136 -23.36 -12.85 -4.01
C LEU A 136 -23.59 -14.15 -3.24
N GLY A 137 -23.32 -14.15 -1.94
CA GLY A 137 -23.62 -15.29 -1.08
C GLY A 137 -23.05 -15.15 0.33
N TYR A 138 -23.52 -16.03 1.20
CA TYR A 138 -22.93 -16.21 2.52
C TYR A 138 -21.66 -17.05 2.41
N PHE A 139 -20.69 -16.79 3.30
CA PHE A 139 -19.47 -17.59 3.37
C PHE A 139 -19.76 -19.10 3.47
N HIS A 140 -20.65 -19.50 4.40
CA HIS A 140 -20.97 -20.90 4.65
C HIS A 140 -21.66 -21.59 3.46
N GLU A 141 -22.40 -20.86 2.63
CA GLU A 141 -23.05 -21.42 1.42
C GLU A 141 -22.05 -21.66 0.28
N LEU A 142 -21.06 -20.79 0.18
CA LEU A 142 -20.03 -20.83 -0.88
C LEU A 142 -18.86 -21.75 -0.50
N PHE A 143 -18.57 -21.90 0.78
CA PHE A 143 -17.44 -22.71 1.29
C PHE A 143 -17.48 -24.18 0.77
N GLY A 144 -18.66 -24.76 0.58
CA GLY A 144 -18.82 -26.11 0.03
C GLY A 144 -18.68 -26.22 -1.50
N ARG A 145 -18.50 -25.10 -2.20
CA ARG A 145 -18.48 -25.04 -3.69
C ARG A 145 -17.10 -24.82 -4.29
N GLY A 146 -16.10 -24.50 -3.46
CA GLY A 146 -14.73 -24.21 -3.90
C GLY A 146 -13.90 -23.57 -2.81
N ARG A 147 -12.69 -23.15 -3.17
CA ARG A 147 -11.81 -22.41 -2.25
C ARG A 147 -12.32 -20.98 -2.08
N ILE A 148 -12.38 -20.54 -0.83
CA ILE A 148 -12.89 -19.24 -0.47
C ILE A 148 -12.08 -18.70 0.73
N VAL A 149 -11.84 -17.39 0.76
CA VAL A 149 -11.22 -16.74 1.92
C VAL A 149 -12.25 -16.60 3.02
N ASP A 150 -11.93 -17.10 4.21
CA ASP A 150 -12.74 -16.78 5.40
C ASP A 150 -12.62 -15.28 5.69
N PRO A 151 -13.73 -14.53 5.76
CA PRO A 151 -13.66 -13.10 6.05
C PRO A 151 -12.92 -12.77 7.36
N ARG A 152 -12.92 -13.71 8.33
CA ARG A 152 -12.22 -13.55 9.63
C ARG A 152 -10.72 -13.52 9.50
N ASP A 153 -10.15 -14.19 8.49
CA ASP A 153 -8.71 -14.19 8.21
C ASP A 153 -8.21 -12.84 7.67
N LEU A 154 -9.14 -11.95 7.27
CA LEU A 154 -8.84 -10.58 6.81
C LEU A 154 -8.67 -9.57 7.94
N ILE A 155 -8.64 -10.03 9.20
CA ILE A 155 -8.50 -9.16 10.39
C ILE A 155 -9.61 -8.11 10.44
N LEU A 156 -10.79 -8.52 10.89
CA LEU A 156 -11.97 -7.66 10.97
C LEU A 156 -11.90 -6.71 12.17
N PRO A 157 -12.53 -5.52 12.08
CA PRO A 157 -12.81 -4.70 13.25
C PRO A 157 -13.63 -5.47 14.29
N PRO A 158 -13.50 -5.14 15.61
CA PRO A 158 -14.35 -5.72 16.64
C PRO A 158 -15.84 -5.59 16.29
N GLU A 159 -16.63 -6.59 16.65
CA GLU A 159 -18.09 -6.62 16.46
C GLU A 159 -18.56 -6.65 14.98
N THR A 160 -17.66 -6.80 14.02
CA THR A 160 -18.05 -6.96 12.63
C THR A 160 -18.78 -8.29 12.43
N ASN A 161 -20.02 -8.24 11.91
CA ASN A 161 -20.73 -9.43 11.52
C ASN A 161 -20.18 -9.99 10.21
N SER A 162 -19.45 -11.11 10.27
CA SER A 162 -18.97 -11.84 9.10
C SER A 162 -20.00 -12.79 8.52
N ASP A 163 -21.05 -13.15 9.27
CA ASP A 163 -22.15 -14.01 8.81
C ASP A 163 -23.25 -13.15 8.18
N GLN A 164 -22.99 -12.67 6.98
CA GLN A 164 -23.88 -11.85 6.18
C GLN A 164 -23.68 -12.14 4.68
N ILE A 165 -24.62 -11.72 3.86
CA ILE A 165 -24.45 -11.77 2.40
C ILE A 165 -23.33 -10.80 2.02
N LEU A 166 -22.29 -11.35 1.40
CA LEU A 166 -21.14 -10.61 0.90
C LEU A 166 -21.10 -10.69 -0.63
N GLN A 167 -20.34 -9.78 -1.19
CA GLN A 167 -19.91 -9.85 -2.58
C GLN A 167 -18.50 -10.40 -2.65
N TRP A 168 -18.30 -11.25 -3.64
CA TRP A 168 -17.08 -12.01 -3.84
C TRP A 168 -16.51 -11.74 -5.22
N SER A 169 -15.20 -11.58 -5.26
CA SER A 169 -14.39 -11.47 -6.46
C SER A 169 -13.61 -12.76 -6.66
N LYS A 170 -13.39 -13.13 -7.90
CA LYS A 170 -12.52 -14.25 -8.26
C LYS A 170 -11.05 -13.80 -8.12
N GLY A 171 -10.21 -14.67 -7.58
CA GLY A 171 -8.77 -14.52 -7.46
C GLY A 171 -8.05 -15.85 -7.65
N PHE A 172 -6.75 -15.82 -7.60
CA PHE A 172 -5.88 -16.98 -7.70
C PHE A 172 -4.84 -16.98 -6.59
N ASP A 173 -4.75 -18.05 -5.82
CA ASP A 173 -3.74 -18.23 -4.78
C ASP A 173 -2.47 -18.77 -5.43
N ILE A 174 -1.50 -17.90 -5.68
CA ILE A 174 -0.24 -18.24 -6.36
C ILE A 174 0.73 -19.04 -5.50
N ALA A 175 0.50 -19.09 -4.18
CA ALA A 175 1.30 -19.92 -3.28
C ALA A 175 0.83 -21.39 -3.30
N ASN A 176 -0.46 -21.62 -3.55
CA ASN A 176 -1.08 -22.95 -3.52
C ASN A 176 -1.59 -23.44 -4.89
N ASP A 177 -1.39 -22.64 -5.95
CA ASP A 177 -1.80 -22.94 -7.32
C ASP A 177 -3.29 -23.29 -7.44
N GLU A 178 -4.16 -22.48 -6.83
CA GLU A 178 -5.60 -22.75 -6.81
C GLU A 178 -6.47 -21.49 -6.99
N PRO A 179 -7.62 -21.60 -7.70
CA PRO A 179 -8.58 -20.52 -7.76
C PRO A 179 -9.26 -20.30 -6.41
N VAL A 180 -9.60 -19.05 -6.09
CA VAL A 180 -10.19 -18.68 -4.80
C VAL A 180 -11.17 -17.52 -4.93
N LEU A 181 -12.25 -17.54 -4.12
CA LEU A 181 -13.15 -16.39 -3.94
C LEU A 181 -12.68 -15.52 -2.79
N VAL A 182 -12.67 -14.22 -3.00
CA VAL A 182 -12.21 -13.20 -2.03
C VAL A 182 -13.33 -12.19 -1.78
N PRO A 183 -13.60 -11.77 -0.54
CA PRO A 183 -14.55 -10.69 -0.29
C PRO A 183 -14.19 -9.42 -1.06
N ALA A 184 -15.14 -8.86 -1.78
CA ALA A 184 -14.93 -7.67 -2.63
C ALA A 184 -14.39 -6.46 -1.87
N GLN A 185 -14.66 -6.37 -0.55
CA GLN A 185 -14.09 -5.35 0.33
C GLN A 185 -12.57 -5.39 0.44
N ALA A 186 -11.97 -6.57 0.27
CA ALA A 186 -10.51 -6.71 0.26
C ALA A 186 -9.90 -6.41 -1.12
N VAL A 187 -10.74 -6.31 -2.15
CA VAL A 187 -10.30 -6.20 -3.55
C VAL A 187 -10.42 -4.78 -4.08
N PHE A 188 -11.61 -4.17 -3.98
CA PHE A 188 -11.93 -2.90 -4.64
C PHE A 188 -11.86 -1.70 -3.70
N HIS A 189 -11.46 -0.55 -4.24
CA HIS A 189 -11.50 0.72 -3.52
C HIS A 189 -11.78 1.90 -4.49
N PRO A 190 -12.83 2.68 -4.21
CA PRO A 190 -13.85 2.46 -3.17
C PRO A 190 -14.78 1.30 -3.50
N LEU A 191 -15.48 0.80 -2.50
CA LEU A 191 -16.60 -0.12 -2.73
C LEU A 191 -17.91 0.69 -2.60
N PRO A 192 -18.79 0.65 -3.60
CA PRO A 192 -20.05 1.39 -3.54
C PRO A 192 -20.86 1.14 -2.26
N PRO A 193 -21.48 2.16 -1.66
CA PRO A 193 -22.12 2.07 -0.34
C PRO A 193 -23.35 1.13 -0.28
N LYS A 194 -23.85 0.66 -1.44
CA LYS A 194 -24.91 -0.36 -1.53
C LYS A 194 -24.51 -1.71 -0.94
N TYR A 195 -23.23 -1.91 -0.68
CA TYR A 195 -22.67 -3.14 -0.15
C TYR A 195 -22.37 -2.99 1.34
N ARG A 196 -22.64 -4.03 2.13
CA ARG A 196 -22.31 -4.00 3.56
C ARG A 196 -20.80 -4.16 3.74
N PRO A 197 -20.13 -3.20 4.41
CA PRO A 197 -18.70 -3.27 4.60
C PRO A 197 -18.34 -4.27 5.71
N LEU A 198 -17.29 -5.06 5.51
CA LEU A 198 -16.62 -5.81 6.57
C LEU A 198 -15.64 -4.90 7.34
N PHE A 199 -15.02 -3.99 6.62
CA PHE A 199 -14.06 -2.99 7.11
C PHE A 199 -13.98 -1.83 6.11
N ARG A 200 -13.29 -0.78 6.48
CA ARG A 200 -13.00 0.34 5.57
C ARG A 200 -12.09 -0.14 4.44
N THR A 201 -12.55 0.00 3.20
CA THR A 201 -11.73 -0.35 2.02
C THR A 201 -10.53 0.58 1.89
N GLY A 202 -9.48 0.10 1.27
CA GLY A 202 -8.24 0.85 1.02
C GLY A 202 -7.50 0.28 -0.18
N THR A 203 -6.35 0.86 -0.46
CA THR A 203 -5.56 0.51 -1.64
C THR A 203 -4.39 -0.42 -1.34
N ASN A 204 -4.22 -0.88 -0.09
CA ASN A 204 -3.13 -1.76 0.32
C ASN A 204 -3.05 -3.04 -0.54
N GLY A 205 -1.94 -3.26 -1.19
CA GLY A 205 -1.73 -4.39 -2.10
C GLY A 205 -2.31 -4.19 -3.50
N LEU A 206 -2.75 -2.98 -3.88
CA LEU A 206 -3.11 -2.60 -5.24
C LEU A 206 -1.87 -2.05 -5.93
N ALA A 207 -1.47 -2.65 -7.04
CA ALA A 207 -0.30 -2.19 -7.79
C ALA A 207 -0.44 -2.42 -9.30
N SER A 208 0.24 -1.58 -10.05
CA SER A 208 0.41 -1.67 -11.49
C SER A 208 1.86 -2.03 -11.86
N GLY A 209 2.06 -2.58 -13.04
CA GLY A 209 3.39 -2.94 -13.53
C GLY A 209 3.48 -2.98 -15.05
N ASN A 210 4.70 -3.06 -15.55
CA ASN A 210 4.95 -3.30 -16.98
C ASN A 210 4.53 -4.71 -17.41
N THR A 211 4.61 -5.66 -16.49
CA THR A 211 4.17 -7.05 -16.65
C THR A 211 3.34 -7.45 -15.44
N MET A 212 2.71 -8.60 -15.52
CA MET A 212 1.94 -9.16 -14.40
C MET A 212 2.86 -9.43 -13.20
N GLU A 213 4.05 -9.97 -13.44
CA GLU A 213 5.03 -10.29 -12.40
C GLU A 213 5.54 -9.01 -11.71
N GLU A 214 5.80 -7.92 -12.47
CA GLU A 214 6.18 -6.64 -11.88
C GLU A 214 5.07 -6.08 -10.99
N ALA A 215 3.81 -6.14 -11.45
CA ALA A 215 2.66 -5.68 -10.67
C ALA A 215 2.49 -6.50 -9.38
N ILE A 216 2.56 -7.85 -9.46
CA ILE A 216 2.48 -8.73 -8.30
C ILE A 216 3.61 -8.47 -7.31
N PHE A 217 4.85 -8.32 -7.80
CA PHE A 217 5.99 -8.01 -6.96
C PHE A 217 5.78 -6.73 -6.14
N HIS A 218 5.32 -5.66 -6.79
CA HIS A 218 5.07 -4.39 -6.11
C HIS A 218 3.91 -4.46 -5.12
N ALA A 219 2.82 -5.14 -5.49
CA ALA A 219 1.67 -5.35 -4.62
C ALA A 219 2.04 -6.18 -3.38
N LEU A 220 2.82 -7.24 -3.56
CA LEU A 220 3.30 -8.10 -2.47
C LEU A 220 4.27 -7.37 -1.55
N ALA A 221 5.18 -6.57 -2.10
CA ALA A 221 6.07 -5.72 -1.32
C ALA A 221 5.29 -4.69 -0.48
N GLU A 222 4.21 -4.11 -1.03
CA GLU A 222 3.38 -3.15 -0.29
C GLU A 222 2.64 -3.80 0.88
N VAL A 223 2.04 -4.98 0.74
CA VAL A 223 1.36 -5.61 1.87
C VAL A 223 2.32 -6.01 2.99
N ILE A 224 3.56 -6.40 2.66
CA ILE A 224 4.64 -6.65 3.62
C ILE A 224 5.06 -5.32 4.31
N GLU A 225 5.15 -4.23 3.56
CA GLU A 225 5.43 -2.89 4.08
C GLU A 225 4.41 -2.44 5.11
N ARG A 226 3.13 -2.59 4.80
CA ARG A 226 2.03 -2.20 5.69
C ARG A 226 1.98 -3.06 6.95
N ASP A 227 2.32 -4.33 6.85
CA ASP A 227 2.49 -5.20 8.02
C ASP A 227 3.63 -4.70 8.92
N ALA A 228 4.83 -4.51 8.39
CA ALA A 228 5.98 -4.03 9.14
C ALA A 228 5.70 -2.67 9.83
N TRP A 229 5.10 -1.73 9.10
CA TRP A 229 4.68 -0.46 9.67
C TRP A 229 3.64 -0.62 10.78
N SER A 230 2.66 -1.53 10.59
CA SER A 230 1.64 -1.82 11.61
C SER A 230 2.24 -2.34 12.90
N LEU A 231 3.28 -3.20 12.82
CA LEU A 231 4.00 -3.70 13.98
C LEU A 231 4.76 -2.59 14.72
N VAL A 232 5.36 -1.65 13.98
CA VAL A 232 6.01 -0.44 14.57
C VAL A 232 4.99 0.43 15.27
N GLU A 233 3.86 0.74 14.64
CA GLU A 233 2.80 1.56 15.23
C GLU A 233 2.20 0.92 16.49
N ALA A 234 2.09 -0.40 16.51
CA ALA A 234 1.57 -1.15 17.63
C ALA A 234 2.55 -1.19 18.82
N SER A 235 3.83 -1.46 18.55
CA SER A 235 4.87 -1.64 19.57
C SER A 235 5.54 -0.34 20.01
N ARG A 236 5.38 0.75 19.23
CA ARG A 236 6.13 2.01 19.38
C ARG A 236 7.64 1.81 19.33
N ASN A 237 8.10 0.78 18.63
CA ASN A 237 9.51 0.45 18.39
C ASN A 237 9.84 0.56 16.92
N THR A 238 10.60 1.58 16.56
CA THR A 238 10.93 1.94 15.17
C THR A 238 12.19 1.26 14.63
N GLY A 239 12.78 0.34 15.38
CA GLY A 239 14.07 -0.24 15.02
C GLY A 239 15.25 0.75 15.04
N PRO A 240 16.46 0.28 14.65
CA PRO A 240 17.67 1.09 14.65
C PRO A 240 17.72 2.12 13.50
N GLU A 241 18.52 3.16 13.65
CA GLU A 241 18.88 4.07 12.57
C GLU A 241 19.89 3.42 11.62
N VAL A 242 19.69 3.56 10.32
CA VAL A 242 20.60 3.05 9.29
C VAL A 242 21.71 4.08 9.09
N VAL A 243 22.94 3.66 9.39
CA VAL A 243 24.13 4.51 9.29
C VAL A 243 25.15 3.94 8.28
N ASN A 244 26.21 4.71 7.99
CA ASN A 244 27.31 4.31 7.09
C ASN A 244 26.82 3.96 5.66
N ILE A 245 25.87 4.73 5.15
CA ILE A 245 25.39 4.57 3.78
C ILE A 245 26.42 5.20 2.84
N HIS A 246 27.01 4.35 1.97
CA HIS A 246 28.01 4.79 0.98
C HIS A 246 27.52 4.65 -0.46
N ASP A 247 26.21 4.60 -0.67
CA ASP A 247 25.61 4.60 -2.01
C ASP A 247 25.48 6.03 -2.54
N PRO A 248 26.04 6.36 -3.72
CA PRO A 248 26.02 7.73 -4.26
C PRO A 248 24.63 8.31 -4.47
N LEU A 249 23.64 7.49 -4.89
CA LEU A 249 22.27 7.95 -5.16
C LEU A 249 21.53 8.24 -3.85
N ILE A 250 21.69 7.38 -2.86
CA ILE A 250 21.09 7.60 -1.53
C ILE A 250 21.70 8.85 -0.90
N ASN A 251 23.03 9.01 -0.98
CA ASN A 251 23.73 10.19 -0.45
C ASN A 251 23.29 11.49 -1.14
N GLU A 252 23.06 11.46 -2.46
CA GLU A 252 22.51 12.61 -3.18
C GLU A 252 21.12 12.99 -2.66
N MET A 253 20.24 12.01 -2.44
CA MET A 253 18.91 12.25 -1.89
C MET A 253 18.99 12.85 -0.46
N GLN A 254 19.84 12.28 0.40
CA GLN A 254 20.04 12.81 1.75
C GLN A 254 20.61 14.24 1.73
N GLN A 255 21.51 14.54 0.79
CA GLN A 255 22.07 15.88 0.65
C GLN A 255 21.00 16.90 0.24
N LYS A 256 20.07 16.57 -0.64
CA LYS A 256 18.94 17.45 -0.99
C LYS A 256 18.09 17.81 0.23
N PHE A 257 17.82 16.86 1.11
CA PHE A 257 17.13 17.14 2.37
C PHE A 257 17.97 18.02 3.30
N ALA A 258 19.26 17.73 3.44
CA ALA A 258 20.17 18.52 4.29
C ALA A 258 20.29 19.98 3.82
N ASP A 259 20.45 20.22 2.53
CA ASP A 259 20.49 21.54 1.90
C ASP A 259 19.20 22.32 2.15
N ALA A 260 18.08 21.62 2.12
CA ALA A 260 16.75 22.15 2.43
C ALA A 260 16.50 22.37 3.94
N LYS A 261 17.46 22.05 4.82
CA LYS A 261 17.31 22.09 6.30
C LYS A 261 16.12 21.23 6.77
N VAL A 262 15.98 20.05 6.16
CA VAL A 262 15.06 19.01 6.58
C VAL A 262 15.90 17.84 7.09
N GLU A 263 15.81 17.56 8.38
CA GLU A 263 16.46 16.40 8.97
C GLU A 263 15.72 15.15 8.58
N VAL A 264 16.41 14.14 8.04
CA VAL A 264 15.82 12.86 7.67
C VAL A 264 16.60 11.73 8.33
N THR A 265 15.90 10.92 9.11
CA THR A 265 16.43 9.70 9.73
C THR A 265 15.88 8.47 9.00
N ILE A 266 16.77 7.58 8.54
CA ILE A 266 16.40 6.31 7.92
C ILE A 266 16.43 5.24 9.01
N ARG A 267 15.37 4.42 9.10
CA ARG A 267 15.25 3.35 10.09
C ARG A 267 15.00 2.01 9.42
N ASP A 268 15.67 0.99 9.91
CA ASP A 268 15.36 -0.39 9.54
C ASP A 268 14.17 -0.88 10.36
N ILE A 269 13.02 -0.99 9.69
CA ILE A 269 11.78 -1.50 10.29
C ILE A 269 11.43 -2.90 9.76
N THR A 270 12.42 -3.61 9.21
CA THR A 270 12.24 -4.97 8.70
C THR A 270 11.60 -5.85 9.77
N SER A 271 10.47 -6.44 9.43
CA SER A 271 9.76 -7.34 10.33
C SER A 271 10.42 -8.74 10.36
N ASP A 272 9.84 -9.63 11.12
CA ASP A 272 10.26 -11.03 11.20
C ASP A 272 10.10 -11.81 9.87
N ILE A 273 9.39 -11.24 8.89
CA ILE A 273 9.31 -11.77 7.52
C ILE A 273 10.67 -11.70 6.83
N GLY A 274 11.51 -10.71 7.17
CA GLY A 274 12.89 -10.62 6.71
C GLY A 274 13.07 -10.03 5.31
N ILE A 275 12.04 -9.40 4.74
CA ILE A 275 12.16 -8.60 3.51
C ILE A 275 12.55 -7.17 3.90
N PRO A 276 13.64 -6.59 3.35
CA PRO A 276 14.11 -5.26 3.71
C PRO A 276 13.00 -4.22 3.64
N THR A 277 12.70 -3.60 4.78
CA THR A 277 11.66 -2.57 4.91
C THR A 277 12.23 -1.38 5.67
N MET A 278 12.26 -0.22 5.02
CA MET A 278 12.84 1.00 5.55
C MET A 278 11.78 2.06 5.78
N ALA A 279 11.97 2.84 6.83
CA ALA A 279 11.22 4.07 7.06
C ALA A 279 12.17 5.26 7.03
N ALA A 280 11.81 6.30 6.29
CA ALA A 280 12.45 7.60 6.37
C ALA A 280 11.53 8.57 7.09
N VAL A 281 12.05 9.25 8.11
CA VAL A 281 11.28 10.15 8.98
C VAL A 281 11.85 11.55 8.84
N ALA A 282 11.04 12.51 8.41
CA ALA A 282 11.45 13.88 8.17
C ALA A 282 10.98 14.84 9.25
N ASP A 283 11.88 15.71 9.66
CA ASP A 283 11.64 16.84 10.53
C ASP A 283 12.08 18.15 9.87
N ASP A 284 11.14 19.03 9.59
CA ASP A 284 11.44 20.34 9.05
C ASP A 284 11.79 21.31 10.19
N VAL A 285 13.06 21.30 10.59
CA VAL A 285 13.56 22.09 11.71
C VAL A 285 13.58 23.59 11.43
N LEU A 286 13.48 23.99 10.16
CA LEU A 286 13.43 25.39 9.76
C LEU A 286 12.01 25.97 9.89
N LEU A 287 11.02 25.32 9.27
CA LEU A 287 9.65 25.83 9.26
C LEU A 287 8.87 25.43 10.51
N LYS A 288 9.20 24.31 11.14
CA LYS A 288 8.49 23.74 12.29
C LYS A 288 6.97 23.66 12.05
N ASP A 289 6.61 23.34 10.81
CA ASP A 289 5.21 23.10 10.46
C ASP A 289 4.82 21.66 10.85
N PRO A 290 3.80 21.46 11.70
CA PRO A 290 3.37 20.13 12.12
C PRO A 290 2.88 19.25 10.96
N MET A 291 2.47 19.83 9.84
CA MET A 291 2.07 19.11 8.64
C MET A 291 3.26 18.51 7.89
N LEU A 292 4.46 19.09 8.07
CA LEU A 292 5.70 18.64 7.44
C LEU A 292 6.52 17.67 8.28
N LEU A 293 6.01 17.25 9.45
CA LEU A 293 6.47 16.04 10.13
C LEU A 293 5.94 14.83 9.36
N THR A 294 6.67 14.41 8.36
CA THR A 294 6.26 13.38 7.40
C THR A 294 7.15 12.15 7.46
N MET A 295 6.67 11.07 6.91
CA MET A 295 7.42 9.84 6.76
C MET A 295 7.14 9.20 5.42
N GLY A 296 8.06 8.36 4.98
CA GLY A 296 7.94 7.51 3.82
C GLY A 296 8.41 6.10 4.16
N MET A 297 7.79 5.12 3.53
CA MET A 297 8.12 3.70 3.69
C MET A 297 8.64 3.14 2.37
N GLY A 298 9.43 2.08 2.46
CA GLY A 298 9.90 1.36 1.30
C GLY A 298 10.23 -0.07 1.63
N THR A 299 9.56 -1.01 0.97
CA THR A 299 9.87 -2.43 1.02
C THR A 299 10.32 -2.90 -0.34
N HIS A 300 11.39 -3.65 -0.36
CA HIS A 300 11.94 -4.26 -1.57
C HIS A 300 12.91 -5.39 -1.21
N THR A 301 13.09 -6.36 -2.09
CA THR A 301 14.12 -7.42 -1.93
C THR A 301 15.55 -6.87 -1.95
N SER A 302 15.77 -5.69 -2.54
CA SER A 302 17.02 -4.90 -2.45
C SER A 302 16.90 -3.84 -1.35
N ALA A 303 17.82 -3.86 -0.39
CA ALA A 303 17.89 -2.83 0.67
C ALA A 303 18.11 -1.43 0.11
N LYS A 304 18.90 -1.28 -0.98
CA LYS A 304 19.09 0.00 -1.69
C LYS A 304 17.76 0.56 -2.17
N VAL A 305 16.99 -0.25 -2.90
CA VAL A 305 15.70 0.20 -3.46
C VAL A 305 14.71 0.49 -2.32
N ALA A 306 14.71 -0.28 -1.23
CA ALA A 306 13.88 0.00 -0.06
C ALA A 306 14.18 1.39 0.54
N VAL A 307 15.46 1.76 0.70
CA VAL A 307 15.86 3.09 1.18
C VAL A 307 15.44 4.18 0.20
N MET A 308 15.70 3.99 -1.11
CA MET A 308 15.31 4.97 -2.14
C MET A 308 13.80 5.23 -2.17
N ARG A 309 13.00 4.17 -2.05
CA ARG A 309 11.53 4.27 -1.96
C ARG A 309 11.09 5.06 -0.73
N ALA A 310 11.69 4.78 0.44
CA ALA A 310 11.38 5.50 1.67
C ALA A 310 11.71 7.01 1.55
N LEU A 311 12.87 7.37 1.02
CA LEU A 311 13.29 8.77 0.84
C LEU A 311 12.40 9.51 -0.17
N THR A 312 12.11 8.91 -1.32
CA THR A 312 11.25 9.54 -2.32
C THR A 312 9.81 9.66 -1.83
N GLU A 313 9.33 8.74 -0.98
CA GLU A 313 8.01 8.83 -0.35
C GLU A 313 7.93 9.94 0.71
N VAL A 314 9.01 10.26 1.40
CA VAL A 314 9.06 11.47 2.25
C VAL A 314 8.81 12.71 1.41
N ALA A 315 9.50 12.86 0.27
CA ALA A 315 9.31 14.00 -0.61
C ALA A 315 7.87 14.08 -1.15
N GLN A 316 7.30 12.95 -1.58
CA GLN A 316 5.89 12.85 -1.99
C GLN A 316 4.94 13.24 -0.86
N SER A 317 5.18 12.75 0.37
CA SER A 317 4.36 13.07 1.54
C SER A 317 4.41 14.56 1.89
N ARG A 318 5.58 15.19 1.82
CA ARG A 318 5.75 16.64 2.02
C ARG A 318 4.98 17.42 0.97
N LEU A 319 5.20 17.10 -0.31
CA LEU A 319 4.53 17.79 -1.43
C LEU A 319 3.02 17.58 -1.43
N THR A 320 2.53 16.43 -0.98
CA THR A 320 1.09 16.21 -0.76
C THR A 320 0.50 17.23 0.23
N GLN A 321 1.22 17.52 1.33
CA GLN A 321 0.78 18.51 2.32
C GLN A 321 0.90 19.95 1.80
N ILE A 322 2.00 20.27 1.12
CA ILE A 322 2.28 21.61 0.58
C ILE A 322 1.29 21.94 -0.56
N HIS A 323 1.08 21.02 -1.47
CA HIS A 323 0.16 21.17 -2.61
C HIS A 323 -1.30 21.30 -2.12
N GLY A 324 -1.69 20.55 -1.08
CA GLY A 324 -2.98 20.66 -0.41
C GLY A 324 -4.20 20.34 -1.29
N ALA A 325 -3.99 19.70 -2.45
CA ALA A 325 -5.07 19.42 -3.41
C ALA A 325 -5.82 18.09 -3.13
N ARG A 326 -5.40 17.31 -2.14
CA ARG A 326 -6.06 16.05 -1.78
C ARG A 326 -7.18 16.27 -0.79
N GLU A 327 -8.24 15.47 -0.94
CA GLU A 327 -9.46 15.54 -0.13
C GLU A 327 -9.29 14.94 1.28
N ASP A 328 -8.32 14.05 1.48
CA ASP A 328 -8.08 13.31 2.72
C ASP A 328 -7.21 14.08 3.75
N THR A 329 -7.36 15.40 3.82
CA THR A 329 -6.50 16.29 4.63
C THR A 329 -6.97 16.51 6.08
N ALA A 330 -8.03 15.84 6.54
CA ALA A 330 -8.57 16.08 7.89
C ALA A 330 -7.54 15.88 9.02
N VAL A 331 -6.68 14.85 8.91
CA VAL A 331 -5.59 14.58 9.88
C VAL A 331 -4.57 15.70 9.88
N ALA A 332 -4.23 16.26 8.71
CA ALA A 332 -3.30 17.37 8.59
C ALA A 332 -3.83 18.62 9.30
N GLN A 333 -5.11 18.90 9.14
CA GLN A 333 -5.75 20.03 9.84
C GLN A 333 -5.76 19.86 11.37
N LEU A 334 -5.97 18.62 11.86
CA LEU A 334 -5.84 18.33 13.28
C LEU A 334 -4.41 18.59 13.78
N ARG A 335 -3.39 18.14 13.06
CA ARG A 335 -1.97 18.40 13.40
C ARG A 335 -1.69 19.90 13.44
N LYS A 336 -2.21 20.69 12.51
CA LYS A 336 -2.07 22.13 12.49
C LYS A 336 -2.61 22.79 13.78
N ARG A 337 -3.76 22.29 14.29
CA ARG A 337 -4.36 22.76 15.55
C ARG A 337 -3.51 22.36 16.79
N LEU A 338 -2.89 21.18 16.76
CA LEU A 338 -2.04 20.69 17.85
C LEU A 338 -0.72 21.43 17.93
N GLY A 339 -0.21 21.94 16.81
CA GLY A 339 1.09 22.59 16.69
C GLY A 339 2.26 21.61 16.63
N TYR A 340 3.41 22.12 16.22
CA TYR A 340 4.61 21.32 15.93
C TYR A 340 5.11 20.52 17.15
N ASP A 341 5.37 21.19 18.28
CA ASP A 341 5.97 20.53 19.46
C ASP A 341 5.09 19.41 20.02
N ARG A 342 3.78 19.62 20.05
CA ARG A 342 2.84 18.61 20.52
C ARG A 342 2.76 17.42 19.54
N THR A 343 2.70 17.69 18.26
CA THR A 343 2.67 16.64 17.21
C THR A 343 3.96 15.82 17.27
N LYS A 344 5.13 16.46 17.40
CA LYS A 344 6.43 15.77 17.53
C LYS A 344 6.49 14.92 18.80
N ARG A 345 6.03 15.44 19.96
CA ARG A 345 5.99 14.65 21.20
C ARG A 345 5.07 13.43 21.11
N MET A 346 3.91 13.54 20.47
CA MET A 346 2.99 12.41 20.26
C MET A 346 3.60 11.31 19.40
N ASN A 347 4.51 11.67 18.51
CA ASN A 347 5.22 10.75 17.61
C ASN A 347 6.70 10.58 18.02
N ALA A 348 7.04 10.86 19.29
CA ALA A 348 8.43 10.89 19.76
C ALA A 348 9.20 9.59 19.52
N TYR A 349 8.50 8.43 19.45
CA TYR A 349 9.13 7.15 19.18
C TYR A 349 9.78 7.07 17.79
N TRP A 350 9.30 7.85 16.80
CA TRP A 350 9.93 7.97 15.49
C TRP A 350 11.22 8.80 15.51
N PHE A 351 11.39 9.70 16.49
CA PHE A 351 12.52 10.62 16.59
C PHE A 351 13.54 10.21 17.67
N ARG A 352 13.28 9.14 18.45
CA ARG A 352 14.20 8.65 19.46
C ARG A 352 15.35 7.88 18.82
N ASN A 353 16.52 7.92 19.46
CA ASN A 353 17.60 7.00 19.14
C ASN A 353 17.24 5.60 19.70
N ASN A 354 17.12 4.62 18.81
CA ASN A 354 16.84 3.22 19.12
C ASN A 354 18.04 2.31 18.73
N GLY A 355 19.27 2.86 18.78
CA GLY A 355 20.48 2.21 18.30
C GLY A 355 20.72 2.44 16.81
N GLU A 356 21.81 1.90 16.33
CA GLU A 356 22.28 2.03 14.94
C GLU A 356 22.51 0.67 14.31
N VAL A 357 22.33 0.59 13.02
CA VAL A 357 22.68 -0.55 12.17
C VAL A 357 23.49 -0.06 10.96
N ASP A 358 24.60 -0.74 10.70
CA ASP A 358 25.43 -0.44 9.53
C ASP A 358 24.68 -0.90 8.26
N TYR A 359 24.49 0.02 7.31
CA TYR A 359 23.81 -0.26 6.05
C TYR A 359 24.33 -1.53 5.34
N ARG A 360 25.66 -1.79 5.42
CA ARG A 360 26.29 -2.94 4.78
C ARG A 360 25.88 -4.27 5.39
N THR A 361 25.32 -4.26 6.60
CA THR A 361 24.87 -5.48 7.28
C THR A 361 23.40 -5.81 7.00
N ILE A 362 22.66 -4.90 6.36
CA ILE A 362 21.27 -5.14 5.97
C ILE A 362 21.26 -6.09 4.77
N PRO A 363 20.65 -7.28 4.91
CA PRO A 363 20.66 -8.25 3.82
C PRO A 363 19.80 -7.79 2.66
N SER A 364 20.32 -7.93 1.43
CA SER A 364 19.52 -7.88 0.20
C SER A 364 19.33 -9.30 -0.31
N CYS A 365 18.13 -9.58 -0.80
CA CYS A 365 17.77 -10.88 -1.36
C CYS A 365 17.18 -10.76 -2.77
N ASP A 366 17.48 -9.68 -3.48
CA ASP A 366 17.02 -9.46 -4.85
C ASP A 366 17.80 -10.32 -5.87
N SER A 367 17.15 -10.54 -7.00
CA SER A 367 17.72 -11.17 -8.18
C SER A 367 17.52 -10.28 -9.40
N ASP A 368 17.94 -10.77 -10.57
CA ASP A 368 17.68 -10.12 -11.85
C ASP A 368 16.29 -10.47 -12.46
N ASP A 369 15.43 -11.16 -11.69
CA ASP A 369 14.17 -11.70 -12.17
C ASP A 369 13.04 -11.51 -11.13
N PHE A 370 11.93 -10.90 -11.55
CA PHE A 370 10.78 -10.68 -10.67
C PHE A 370 10.15 -11.96 -10.14
N LEU A 371 10.04 -13.01 -10.98
CA LEU A 371 9.47 -14.29 -10.54
C LEU A 371 10.26 -14.93 -9.41
N ILE A 372 11.60 -14.90 -9.51
CA ILE A 372 12.46 -15.41 -8.45
C ILE A 372 12.24 -14.65 -7.14
N ASP A 373 12.12 -13.32 -7.22
CA ASP A 373 11.92 -12.49 -6.04
C ASP A 373 10.51 -12.63 -5.45
N ILE A 374 9.48 -12.84 -6.29
CA ILE A 374 8.13 -13.19 -5.83
C ILE A 374 8.16 -14.48 -5.02
N HIS A 375 8.80 -15.54 -5.53
CA HIS A 375 8.92 -16.81 -4.80
C HIS A 375 9.66 -16.64 -3.46
N ARG A 376 10.73 -15.84 -3.42
CA ARG A 376 11.44 -15.53 -2.15
C ARG A 376 10.53 -14.84 -1.13
N MET A 377 9.69 -13.92 -1.56
CA MET A 377 8.72 -13.27 -0.66
C MET A 377 7.63 -14.26 -0.19
N ILE A 378 7.13 -15.13 -1.08
CA ILE A 378 6.18 -16.20 -0.73
C ILE A 378 6.79 -17.16 0.30
N ASP A 379 8.03 -17.61 0.08
CA ASP A 379 8.74 -18.49 1.01
C ASP A 379 8.99 -17.83 2.37
N ALA A 380 9.27 -16.53 2.38
CA ALA A 380 9.47 -15.75 3.60
C ALA A 380 8.15 -15.64 4.41
N LEU A 381 7.03 -15.41 3.73
CA LEU A 381 5.70 -15.38 4.34
C LEU A 381 5.28 -16.75 4.88
N ALA A 382 5.46 -17.82 4.09
CA ALA A 382 5.11 -19.19 4.47
C ALA A 382 5.84 -19.63 5.75
N LYS A 383 7.13 -19.25 5.94
CA LYS A 383 7.90 -19.50 7.17
C LYS A 383 7.29 -18.86 8.41
N LYS A 384 6.36 -17.91 8.24
CA LYS A 384 5.64 -17.23 9.33
C LYS A 384 4.18 -17.67 9.45
N GLY A 385 3.80 -18.77 8.75
CA GLY A 385 2.45 -19.28 8.72
C GLY A 385 1.48 -18.44 7.87
N LEU A 386 2.01 -17.58 7.01
CA LEU A 386 1.27 -16.77 6.04
C LEU A 386 1.39 -17.47 4.68
N ASP A 387 0.67 -18.57 4.53
CA ASP A 387 0.83 -19.55 3.46
C ASP A 387 -0.09 -19.32 2.25
N ARG A 388 -0.84 -18.21 2.23
CA ARG A 388 -1.73 -17.84 1.15
C ARG A 388 -1.32 -16.48 0.56
N VAL A 389 -1.09 -16.46 -0.74
CA VAL A 389 -0.81 -15.23 -1.50
C VAL A 389 -1.79 -15.15 -2.66
N ILE A 390 -2.83 -14.35 -2.49
CA ILE A 390 -3.95 -14.31 -3.41
C ILE A 390 -3.82 -13.10 -4.31
N VAL A 391 -3.84 -13.33 -5.62
CA VAL A 391 -3.77 -12.31 -6.65
C VAL A 391 -5.11 -12.20 -7.35
N ILE A 392 -5.61 -10.98 -7.48
CA ILE A 392 -6.78 -10.66 -8.28
C ILE A 392 -6.32 -9.78 -9.44
N ASP A 393 -6.51 -10.27 -10.67
CA ASP A 393 -6.23 -9.48 -11.87
C ASP A 393 -7.32 -8.41 -12.05
N LEU A 394 -6.90 -7.16 -11.96
CA LEU A 394 -7.74 -5.99 -12.13
C LEU A 394 -7.46 -5.26 -13.45
N THR A 395 -6.64 -5.83 -14.31
CA THR A 395 -6.37 -5.29 -15.65
C THR A 395 -7.67 -5.04 -16.40
N ARG A 396 -7.76 -3.91 -17.06
CA ARG A 396 -8.92 -3.56 -17.92
C ARG A 396 -8.49 -3.52 -19.38
N ASP A 397 -9.33 -4.06 -20.25
CA ASP A 397 -9.03 -4.22 -21.69
C ASP A 397 -8.72 -2.87 -22.35
N GLU A 398 -9.46 -1.81 -22.02
CA GLU A 398 -9.27 -0.47 -22.56
C GLU A 398 -7.94 0.17 -22.10
N ILE A 399 -7.40 -0.31 -21.00
CA ILE A 399 -6.12 0.14 -20.45
C ILE A 399 -4.97 -0.74 -20.97
N GLY A 400 -5.09 -2.07 -20.81
CA GLY A 400 -4.07 -3.04 -21.23
C GLY A 400 -2.73 -2.91 -20.49
N ILE A 401 -2.74 -2.28 -19.32
CA ILE A 401 -1.61 -2.21 -18.38
C ILE A 401 -1.94 -3.16 -17.21
N PRO A 402 -1.05 -4.09 -16.86
CA PRO A 402 -1.27 -5.00 -15.73
C PRO A 402 -1.50 -4.24 -14.43
N VAL A 403 -2.63 -4.52 -13.79
CA VAL A 403 -2.99 -4.04 -12.45
C VAL A 403 -3.51 -5.21 -11.64
N VAL A 404 -2.99 -5.38 -10.45
CA VAL A 404 -3.37 -6.46 -9.56
C VAL A 404 -3.74 -5.97 -8.17
N ARG A 405 -4.53 -6.78 -7.49
CA ARG A 405 -4.67 -6.72 -6.04
C ARG A 405 -4.06 -7.96 -5.42
N VAL A 406 -3.14 -7.78 -4.48
CA VAL A 406 -2.61 -8.88 -3.67
C VAL A 406 -3.26 -8.84 -2.28
N VAL A 407 -3.75 -9.99 -1.83
CA VAL A 407 -4.31 -10.19 -0.50
C VAL A 407 -3.56 -11.35 0.16
N VAL A 408 -2.95 -11.09 1.30
CA VAL A 408 -2.30 -12.11 2.15
C VAL A 408 -3.04 -12.15 3.49
N PRO A 409 -3.93 -13.14 3.70
CA PRO A 409 -4.65 -13.28 4.95
C PRO A 409 -3.70 -13.37 6.14
N GLY A 410 -4.00 -12.65 7.21
CA GLY A 410 -3.16 -12.58 8.41
C GLY A 410 -2.11 -11.45 8.43
N LEU A 411 -1.80 -10.79 7.32
CA LEU A 411 -0.98 -9.58 7.33
C LEU A 411 -1.76 -8.38 7.89
N GLU A 412 -1.07 -7.57 8.66
CA GLU A 412 -1.65 -6.45 9.41
C GLU A 412 -1.86 -5.20 8.56
N SER A 413 -2.92 -4.48 8.89
CA SER A 413 -3.23 -3.17 8.32
C SER A 413 -3.47 -2.11 9.38
N PHE A 414 -3.07 -2.35 10.63
CA PHE A 414 -3.30 -1.50 11.79
C PHE A 414 -2.81 -0.05 11.61
N ALA A 415 -1.70 0.15 10.93
CA ALA A 415 -1.19 1.49 10.62
C ALA A 415 -2.16 2.31 9.74
N MET A 416 -2.98 1.65 8.93
CA MET A 416 -3.96 2.26 8.03
C MET A 416 -5.36 2.28 8.63
N ASP A 417 -5.71 1.27 9.44
CA ASP A 417 -6.99 1.11 10.10
C ASP A 417 -6.79 0.56 11.52
N GLY A 418 -6.77 1.44 12.51
CA GLY A 418 -6.48 1.12 13.91
C GLY A 418 -7.53 0.24 14.60
N GLU A 419 -8.67 -0.03 13.97
CA GLU A 419 -9.68 -0.96 14.48
C GLU A 419 -9.36 -2.42 14.10
N ARG A 420 -8.57 -2.62 13.04
CA ARG A 420 -8.16 -3.94 12.56
C ARG A 420 -6.87 -4.38 13.27
N ARG A 421 -7.02 -5.26 14.26
CA ARG A 421 -5.91 -5.73 15.10
C ARG A 421 -5.83 -7.24 15.06
N GLY A 422 -4.92 -7.75 14.27
CA GLY A 422 -4.63 -9.18 14.16
C GLY A 422 -3.71 -9.68 15.28
N GLU A 423 -3.29 -10.91 15.14
CA GLU A 423 -2.43 -11.59 16.10
C GLU A 423 -1.03 -10.98 16.16
N ARG A 424 -0.46 -10.63 14.99
CA ARG A 424 0.88 -10.05 14.89
C ARG A 424 0.96 -8.70 15.61
N VAL A 425 -0.04 -7.84 15.45
CA VAL A 425 -0.16 -6.55 16.15
C VAL A 425 -0.31 -6.75 17.66
N ARG A 426 -1.16 -7.70 18.13
CA ARG A 426 -1.29 -8.00 19.56
C ARG A 426 0.03 -8.43 20.18
N HIS A 427 0.74 -9.35 19.54
CA HIS A 427 2.08 -9.77 19.98
C HIS A 427 3.11 -8.63 19.99
N ALA A 428 3.05 -7.71 19.02
CA ALA A 428 3.93 -6.55 18.98
C ALA A 428 3.65 -5.57 20.13
N GLN A 429 2.37 -5.35 20.47
CA GLN A 429 1.96 -4.53 21.60
C GLN A 429 2.45 -5.10 22.94
N ASP A 430 2.31 -6.39 23.16
CA ASP A 430 2.76 -7.05 24.39
C ASP A 430 4.28 -6.93 24.58
N ARG A 431 5.06 -7.11 23.50
CA ARG A 431 6.52 -6.89 23.51
C ARG A 431 6.89 -5.43 23.79
N GLY A 432 6.14 -4.46 23.25
CA GLY A 432 6.34 -3.05 23.49
C GLY A 432 6.07 -2.68 24.96
N LEU A 433 5.01 -3.20 25.55
CA LEU A 433 4.67 -3.00 26.96
C LEU A 433 5.70 -3.61 27.93
N SER A 434 6.27 -4.76 27.57
CA SER A 434 7.31 -5.43 28.37
C SER A 434 8.59 -4.63 28.41
N ARG A 435 9.01 -4.03 27.28
CA ARG A 435 10.19 -3.15 27.20
C ARG A 435 10.01 -1.82 27.91
N ALA A 436 8.82 -1.28 27.98
CA ALA A 436 8.54 -0.01 28.67
C ALA A 436 8.56 -0.16 30.21
N LYS A 437 8.50 -1.40 30.71
CA LYS A 437 8.57 -1.72 32.15
C LYS A 437 9.96 -2.11 32.65
N SER A 438 10.87 -2.42 31.74
CA SER A 438 12.29 -2.70 32.01
C SER A 438 13.13 -1.41 31.85
#